data_492aff29f71146a30e4448f8df9abe77
#
_entry.id   492aff29f71146a30e4448f8df9abe77
#
_cell.length_a   1.000
_cell.length_b   1.000
_cell.length_c   1.000
_cell.angle_alpha   90.00
_cell.angle_beta   90.00
_cell.angle_gamma   90.00
#
_symmetry.space_group_name_H-M   'P 1'
#
loop_
_entity.id
_entity.type
_entity.pdbx_description
1 polymer ?
#
loop_
_entity_poly.entity_id
_entity_poly.type
_entity_poly.pdbx_seq_one_letter_code
_entity_poly.pdbx_strand_id
1 'polypeptide(L)'
;REVGYLCRRASYLPALLPDAEILDLGAEDRLSARMLLFGGGTQFYSFPLTASGRRGFTRRAAGILKDPRLLPLKIVGRIVRRHEKESPDQVDSAAALGAGVGPFVAGSVAEEQTRELFTNMTYVSVRDVRSHEVCREWGVRRLHHHTDLCFCPDFQAAYVPRVVGARGRSMHRVGVVVRDWPHDEKGDSYGQSLLAVADRLSRAGKAVDFILFAGRHDRGWLRRLAAMDFHVVLWNPEIGSIRDFVHALARYDLFITARYHGAVFATLLGKPSICVEVEPKLSLFADVLGPAGRCWKFPFDRSECLRMVGDIEMDYSRVTACVRGVRHQQSDLAAQMVDSFLTVARQIVGMDAGVARQ
;
A
#
# COMPACT_ATOMS: atom_id res chain seq x y z
N ARG A 1 -3.05 25.26 -13.30
CA ARG A 1 -4.14 24.35 -12.89
C ARG A 1 -3.85 23.94 -11.45
N GLU A 2 -4.81 24.19 -10.57
CA GLU A 2 -4.67 23.88 -9.15
C GLU A 2 -4.93 22.40 -8.92
N VAL A 3 -4.06 21.76 -8.15
CA VAL A 3 -4.18 20.36 -7.69
C VAL A 3 -4.29 20.42 -6.18
N GLY A 4 -5.46 20.08 -5.66
CA GLY A 4 -5.69 19.94 -4.22
C GLY A 4 -5.59 18.50 -3.77
N TYR A 5 -5.08 18.26 -2.59
CA TYR A 5 -5.00 16.95 -1.95
C TYR A 5 -6.12 16.80 -0.94
N LEU A 6 -7.00 15.85 -1.19
CA LEU A 6 -8.16 15.58 -0.37
C LEU A 6 -7.83 14.54 0.70
N CYS A 7 -7.93 14.91 1.96
CA CYS A 7 -7.68 13.99 3.06
C CYS A 7 -8.60 14.26 4.24
N ARG A 8 -8.59 13.37 5.19
CA ARG A 8 -9.25 13.53 6.48
C ARG A 8 -8.18 13.63 7.57
N ARG A 9 -8.17 14.72 8.34
CA ARG A 9 -7.17 15.02 9.38
C ARG A 9 -5.75 15.11 8.81
N ALA A 10 -5.48 16.21 8.19
CA ALA A 10 -4.23 16.54 7.51
C ALA A 10 -3.04 16.83 8.43
N SER A 11 -3.00 16.33 9.68
CA SER A 11 -2.01 16.78 10.66
C SER A 11 -0.54 16.65 10.22
N TYR A 12 -0.24 15.70 9.34
CA TYR A 12 1.13 15.47 8.85
C TYR A 12 1.32 15.78 7.36
N LEU A 13 0.25 15.89 6.58
CA LEU A 13 0.35 16.12 5.13
C LEU A 13 1.03 17.46 4.80
N PRO A 14 0.78 18.57 5.51
CA PRO A 14 1.50 19.82 5.26
C PRO A 14 3.02 19.70 5.40
N ALA A 15 3.49 18.84 6.31
CA ALA A 15 4.92 18.60 6.46
C ALA A 15 5.51 17.77 5.31
N LEU A 16 4.72 16.88 4.69
CA LEU A 16 5.13 16.06 3.56
C LEU A 16 4.94 16.75 2.21
N LEU A 17 3.99 17.66 2.11
CA LEU A 17 3.58 18.36 0.89
C LEU A 17 3.43 19.86 1.19
N PRO A 18 4.54 20.59 1.47
CA PRO A 18 4.49 21.98 1.96
C PRO A 18 3.88 22.96 0.94
N ASP A 19 3.99 22.65 -0.35
CA ASP A 19 3.51 23.52 -1.43
C ASP A 19 2.14 23.08 -1.99
N ALA A 20 1.49 22.11 -1.34
CA ALA A 20 0.23 21.57 -1.83
C ALA A 20 -0.98 22.14 -1.08
N GLU A 21 -2.04 22.44 -1.81
CA GLU A 21 -3.34 22.73 -1.22
C GLU A 21 -3.91 21.44 -0.61
N ILE A 22 -4.22 21.46 0.68
CA ILE A 22 -4.73 20.30 1.42
C ILE A 22 -6.14 20.63 1.92
N LEU A 23 -7.11 19.90 1.39
CA LEU A 23 -8.52 20.02 1.70
C LEU A 23 -8.93 18.96 2.75
N ASP A 24 -9.50 19.39 3.89
CA ASP A 24 -10.05 18.49 4.90
C ASP A 24 -11.51 18.16 4.59
N LEU A 25 -11.76 16.92 4.18
CA LEU A 25 -13.12 16.40 3.94
C LEU A 25 -14.08 16.49 5.13
N GLY A 26 -13.56 16.71 6.33
CA GLY A 26 -14.38 16.90 7.52
C GLY A 26 -14.88 18.33 7.70
N ALA A 27 -14.22 19.29 7.05
CA ALA A 27 -14.50 20.73 7.13
C ALA A 27 -15.21 21.25 5.86
N GLU A 28 -15.04 20.57 4.73
CA GLU A 28 -15.60 20.98 3.44
C GLU A 28 -17.06 20.51 3.30
N ASP A 29 -17.98 21.46 3.13
CA ASP A 29 -19.39 21.15 2.89
C ASP A 29 -19.69 20.83 1.41
N ARG A 30 -18.82 21.28 0.51
CA ARG A 30 -18.96 21.08 -0.94
C ARG A 30 -17.63 20.77 -1.60
N LEU A 31 -17.63 19.80 -2.51
CA LEU A 31 -16.48 19.46 -3.34
C LEU A 31 -16.79 19.83 -4.80
N SER A 32 -16.00 20.75 -5.38
CA SER A 32 -16.05 21.07 -6.79
C SER A 32 -14.72 20.75 -7.45
N ALA A 33 -14.72 19.79 -8.39
CA ALA A 33 -13.51 19.38 -9.09
C ALA A 33 -13.84 18.82 -10.48
N ARG A 34 -13.02 19.14 -11.47
CA ARG A 34 -13.14 18.51 -12.80
C ARG A 34 -12.82 17.02 -12.77
N MET A 35 -11.86 16.63 -11.95
CA MET A 35 -11.48 15.23 -11.81
C MET A 35 -11.09 14.92 -10.36
N LEU A 36 -11.64 13.82 -9.85
CA LEU A 36 -11.22 13.21 -8.61
C LEU A 36 -10.31 12.02 -8.92
N LEU A 37 -9.07 12.06 -8.42
CA LEU A 37 -8.10 11.00 -8.62
C LEU A 37 -7.87 10.22 -7.33
N PHE A 38 -8.12 8.91 -7.36
CA PHE A 38 -7.74 7.99 -6.31
C PHE A 38 -6.35 7.44 -6.59
N GLY A 39 -5.36 7.90 -5.84
CA GLY A 39 -3.97 7.50 -5.99
C GLY A 39 -3.61 6.33 -5.07
N GLY A 40 -3.17 5.22 -5.64
CA GLY A 40 -2.49 4.11 -4.97
C GLY A 40 -3.15 3.52 -3.72
N GLY A 41 -2.45 2.57 -3.12
CA GLY A 41 -2.85 1.99 -1.84
C GLY A 41 -4.07 1.06 -1.89
N THR A 42 -4.37 0.43 -0.74
CA THR A 42 -5.61 -0.33 -0.54
C THR A 42 -6.58 0.57 0.20
N GLN A 43 -7.42 1.27 -0.54
CA GLN A 43 -8.44 2.17 -0.01
C GLN A 43 -9.83 1.51 -0.02
N PHE A 44 -10.01 0.49 -0.86
CA PHE A 44 -11.28 -0.16 -1.16
C PHE A 44 -11.26 -1.60 -0.67
N TYR A 45 -11.72 -1.84 0.56
CA TYR A 45 -11.76 -3.17 1.17
C TYR A 45 -12.71 -3.23 2.36
N SER A 46 -13.11 -4.45 2.75
CA SER A 46 -13.76 -4.72 4.03
C SER A 46 -13.26 -6.05 4.61
N PHE A 47 -13.06 -6.09 5.93
CA PHE A 47 -12.73 -7.32 6.63
C PHE A 47 -13.86 -7.75 7.55
N PRO A 48 -14.04 -9.07 7.77
CA PRO A 48 -14.98 -9.57 8.76
C PRO A 48 -14.69 -8.98 10.14
N LEU A 49 -15.73 -8.61 10.87
CA LEU A 49 -15.58 -8.19 12.26
C LEU A 49 -15.32 -9.42 13.13
N THR A 50 -14.21 -9.42 13.85
CA THR A 50 -13.92 -10.44 14.86
C THR A 50 -14.91 -10.39 16.03
N ALA A 51 -15.07 -11.51 16.77
CA ALA A 51 -15.96 -11.56 17.93
C ALA A 51 -15.62 -10.51 19.01
N SER A 52 -14.34 -10.16 19.16
CA SER A 52 -13.89 -9.06 20.01
C SER A 52 -14.29 -7.68 19.47
N GLY A 53 -14.37 -7.53 18.17
CA GLY A 53 -14.84 -6.31 17.50
C GLY A 53 -16.35 -6.09 17.66
N ARG A 54 -17.15 -7.18 17.74
CA ARG A 54 -18.61 -7.10 17.93
C ARG A 54 -19.01 -6.50 19.27
N ARG A 55 -18.31 -6.78 20.37
CA ARG A 55 -18.60 -6.18 21.70
C ARG A 55 -18.31 -4.67 21.76
N GLY A 56 -17.44 -4.17 20.88
CA GLY A 56 -17.16 -2.72 20.76
C GLY A 56 -18.09 -2.00 19.78
N PHE A 57 -18.89 -2.73 19.01
CA PHE A 57 -19.68 -2.18 17.91
C PHE A 57 -20.89 -1.37 18.40
N THR A 58 -21.58 -1.77 19.48
CA THR A 58 -22.71 -1.03 20.05
C THR A 58 -22.33 0.34 20.61
N ARG A 59 -21.09 0.52 21.10
CA ARG A 59 -20.53 1.83 21.46
C ARG A 59 -19.86 2.56 20.28
N ARG A 60 -19.54 1.86 19.18
CA ARG A 60 -18.82 2.38 18.02
C ARG A 60 -19.71 2.76 16.84
N ALA A 61 -21.00 2.45 16.85
CA ALA A 61 -21.90 2.89 15.78
C ALA A 61 -21.87 4.43 15.61
N ALA A 62 -21.73 5.19 16.71
CA ALA A 62 -21.45 6.63 16.67
C ALA A 62 -19.99 6.98 16.25
N GLY A 63 -19.04 6.03 16.35
CA GLY A 63 -17.62 6.20 16.02
C GLY A 63 -17.29 5.82 14.56
N ILE A 64 -18.14 5.04 13.87
CA ILE A 64 -17.97 4.64 12.45
C ILE A 64 -17.94 5.88 11.54
N LEU A 65 -18.64 6.94 11.91
CA LEU A 65 -18.58 8.24 11.23
C LEU A 65 -17.19 8.92 11.32
N LYS A 66 -16.30 8.45 12.18
CA LYS A 66 -14.95 9.02 12.43
C LYS A 66 -13.79 8.12 11.97
N ASP A 67 -14.05 6.96 11.35
CA ASP A 67 -12.99 6.07 10.89
C ASP A 67 -12.43 6.56 9.54
N PRO A 68 -11.13 6.90 9.45
CA PRO A 68 -10.50 7.32 8.19
C PRO A 68 -10.55 6.24 7.10
N ARG A 69 -10.74 4.97 7.46
CA ARG A 69 -10.91 3.86 6.51
C ARG A 69 -12.21 3.93 5.71
N LEU A 70 -13.18 4.73 6.17
CA LEU A 70 -14.44 4.97 5.47
C LEU A 70 -14.38 6.19 4.53
N LEU A 71 -13.21 6.81 4.39
CA LEU A 71 -13.03 7.97 3.52
C LEU A 71 -13.45 7.71 2.08
N PRO A 72 -12.98 6.63 1.43
CA PRO A 72 -13.42 6.28 0.08
C PRO A 72 -14.94 6.09 0.01
N LEU A 73 -15.53 5.39 0.99
CA LEU A 73 -16.96 5.11 1.03
C LEU A 73 -17.83 6.38 1.19
N LYS A 74 -17.34 7.38 1.93
CA LYS A 74 -18.04 8.67 2.05
C LYS A 74 -17.96 9.49 0.78
N ILE A 75 -16.79 9.51 0.14
CA ILE A 75 -16.61 10.14 -1.17
C ILE A 75 -17.45 9.43 -2.22
N VAL A 76 -17.44 8.09 -2.21
CA VAL A 76 -18.29 7.28 -3.09
C VAL A 76 -19.75 7.63 -2.91
N GLY A 77 -20.26 7.62 -1.67
CA GLY A 77 -21.66 7.99 -1.39
C GLY A 77 -22.02 9.44 -1.80
N ARG A 78 -21.04 10.34 -1.89
CA ARG A 78 -21.24 11.70 -2.42
C ARG A 78 -21.26 11.72 -3.96
N ILE A 79 -20.33 11.02 -4.60
CA ILE A 79 -20.22 10.96 -6.07
C ILE A 79 -21.37 10.16 -6.68
N VAL A 80 -21.75 9.05 -6.04
CA VAL A 80 -22.85 8.18 -6.49
C VAL A 80 -24.18 8.89 -6.45
N ARG A 81 -24.45 9.70 -5.42
CA ARG A 81 -25.66 10.54 -5.32
C ARG A 81 -25.74 11.68 -6.35
N ARG A 82 -24.75 11.79 -7.26
CA ARG A 82 -24.75 12.77 -8.37
C ARG A 82 -26.03 12.71 -9.24
N HIS A 83 -26.72 11.59 -9.29
CA HIS A 83 -27.98 11.46 -10.00
C HIS A 83 -29.20 12.01 -9.24
N GLU A 84 -29.04 12.32 -7.95
CA GLU A 84 -30.05 13.06 -7.20
C GLU A 84 -29.81 14.56 -7.44
N LYS A 85 -30.81 15.25 -7.94
CA LYS A 85 -30.78 16.66 -8.37
C LYS A 85 -30.29 17.69 -7.32
N GLU A 86 -29.93 17.25 -6.11
CA GLU A 86 -29.57 18.08 -4.96
C GLU A 86 -28.19 17.77 -4.36
N SER A 87 -27.29 17.06 -5.08
CA SER A 87 -25.95 16.82 -4.55
C SER A 87 -25.14 18.15 -4.51
N PRO A 88 -24.61 18.56 -3.35
CA PRO A 88 -23.78 19.76 -3.24
C PRO A 88 -22.44 19.62 -3.96
N ASP A 89 -22.00 18.39 -4.27
CA ASP A 89 -20.70 18.10 -4.87
C ASP A 89 -20.79 18.07 -6.40
N GLN A 90 -19.88 18.77 -7.07
CA GLN A 90 -19.72 18.79 -8.53
C GLN A 90 -18.38 18.19 -8.90
N VAL A 91 -18.38 16.90 -9.28
CA VAL A 91 -17.18 16.19 -9.79
C VAL A 91 -17.51 15.67 -11.19
N ASP A 92 -16.81 16.19 -12.22
CA ASP A 92 -17.12 15.89 -13.62
C ASP A 92 -16.66 14.48 -14.00
N SER A 93 -15.55 14.02 -13.44
CA SER A 93 -14.99 12.70 -13.70
C SER A 93 -14.24 12.13 -12.49
N ALA A 94 -14.08 10.81 -12.45
CA ALA A 94 -13.26 10.12 -11.46
C ALA A 94 -12.33 9.12 -12.14
N ALA A 95 -11.15 8.93 -11.55
CA ALA A 95 -10.15 7.96 -12.02
C ALA A 95 -9.43 7.30 -10.84
N ALA A 96 -8.83 6.12 -11.07
CA ALA A 96 -7.99 5.43 -10.11
C ALA A 96 -6.65 5.03 -10.72
N LEU A 97 -5.55 5.27 -10.00
CA LEU A 97 -4.18 4.91 -10.41
C LEU A 97 -3.54 3.98 -9.39
N GLY A 98 -3.10 2.79 -9.84
CA GLY A 98 -2.41 1.82 -9.00
C GLY A 98 -3.24 1.37 -7.79
N ALA A 99 -4.56 1.34 -7.91
CA ALA A 99 -5.45 1.00 -6.80
C ALA A 99 -5.42 -0.49 -6.46
N GLY A 100 -5.43 -0.81 -5.15
CA GLY A 100 -5.73 -2.15 -4.66
C GLY A 100 -7.21 -2.25 -4.30
N VAL A 101 -7.92 -3.25 -4.82
CA VAL A 101 -9.34 -3.47 -4.64
C VAL A 101 -9.60 -4.80 -3.94
N GLY A 102 -10.33 -4.75 -2.81
CA GLY A 102 -10.61 -5.92 -1.97
C GLY A 102 -9.48 -6.24 -0.98
N PRO A 103 -9.64 -7.32 -0.20
CA PRO A 103 -10.83 -8.17 -0.19
C PRO A 103 -12.08 -7.50 0.40
N PHE A 104 -13.23 -8.02 0.04
CA PHE A 104 -14.51 -7.60 0.60
C PHE A 104 -15.21 -8.74 1.34
N VAL A 105 -16.04 -8.37 2.31
CA VAL A 105 -17.10 -9.25 2.80
C VAL A 105 -18.17 -9.26 1.71
N ALA A 106 -18.48 -10.43 1.18
CA ALA A 106 -19.43 -10.57 0.08
C ALA A 106 -20.80 -9.92 0.38
N GLY A 107 -21.30 -9.12 -0.57
CA GLY A 107 -22.55 -8.36 -0.43
C GLY A 107 -22.50 -7.22 0.60
N SER A 108 -21.31 -6.82 1.02
CA SER A 108 -21.18 -5.67 1.93
C SER A 108 -21.45 -4.34 1.21
N VAL A 109 -21.98 -3.38 1.95
CA VAL A 109 -22.17 -2.00 1.45
C VAL A 109 -20.86 -1.43 0.88
N ALA A 110 -19.72 -1.78 1.48
CA ALA A 110 -18.40 -1.37 0.99
C ALA A 110 -18.11 -1.92 -0.41
N GLU A 111 -18.48 -3.18 -0.67
CA GLU A 111 -18.31 -3.80 -1.98
C GLU A 111 -19.22 -3.16 -3.02
N GLU A 112 -20.51 -2.99 -2.69
CA GLU A 112 -21.50 -2.41 -3.60
C GLU A 112 -21.14 -0.98 -4.00
N GLN A 113 -20.83 -0.14 -3.01
CA GLN A 113 -20.42 1.25 -3.26
C GLN A 113 -19.12 1.34 -4.07
N THR A 114 -18.14 0.47 -3.79
CA THR A 114 -16.91 0.44 -4.56
C THR A 114 -17.16 0.02 -6.00
N ARG A 115 -17.99 -1.01 -6.23
CA ARG A 115 -18.39 -1.46 -7.56
C ARG A 115 -19.06 -0.33 -8.34
N GLU A 116 -20.03 0.35 -7.74
CA GLU A 116 -20.73 1.47 -8.37
C GLU A 116 -19.75 2.61 -8.74
N LEU A 117 -18.84 2.98 -7.84
CA LEU A 117 -17.82 3.98 -8.12
C LEU A 117 -16.94 3.57 -9.30
N PHE A 118 -16.37 2.37 -9.27
CA PHE A 118 -15.41 1.92 -10.27
C PHE A 118 -16.02 1.73 -11.66
N THR A 119 -17.28 1.28 -11.74
CA THR A 119 -17.99 1.14 -13.02
C THR A 119 -18.27 2.49 -13.68
N ASN A 120 -18.34 3.57 -12.91
CA ASN A 120 -18.58 4.93 -13.38
C ASN A 120 -17.27 5.75 -13.59
N MET A 121 -16.11 5.21 -13.25
CA MET A 121 -14.83 5.91 -13.48
C MET A 121 -14.49 6.00 -14.97
N THR A 122 -13.84 7.10 -15.33
CA THR A 122 -13.34 7.34 -16.69
C THR A 122 -12.04 6.63 -16.99
N TYR A 123 -11.28 6.24 -15.96
CA TYR A 123 -10.05 5.48 -16.05
C TYR A 123 -9.81 4.71 -14.74
N VAL A 124 -9.49 3.42 -14.85
CA VAL A 124 -9.16 2.58 -13.71
C VAL A 124 -7.87 1.83 -14.00
N SER A 125 -6.85 2.06 -13.19
CA SER A 125 -5.64 1.26 -13.15
C SER A 125 -5.52 0.60 -11.79
N VAL A 126 -5.36 -0.71 -11.78
CA VAL A 126 -5.16 -1.52 -10.57
C VAL A 126 -3.75 -2.10 -10.55
N ARG A 127 -3.24 -2.39 -9.34
CA ARG A 127 -1.84 -2.77 -9.15
C ARG A 127 -1.58 -4.27 -9.05
N ASP A 128 -2.61 -5.08 -8.94
CA ASP A 128 -2.48 -6.53 -8.78
C ASP A 128 -3.58 -7.28 -9.55
N VAL A 129 -3.28 -8.54 -9.89
CA VAL A 129 -4.14 -9.39 -10.70
C VAL A 129 -5.50 -9.61 -10.06
N ARG A 130 -5.58 -9.75 -8.74
CA ARG A 130 -6.84 -9.97 -8.04
C ARG A 130 -7.75 -8.75 -8.10
N SER A 131 -7.17 -7.56 -7.91
CA SER A 131 -7.90 -6.30 -8.08
C SER A 131 -8.43 -6.16 -9.52
N HIS A 132 -7.63 -6.60 -10.51
CA HIS A 132 -8.05 -6.61 -11.91
C HIS A 132 -9.22 -7.58 -12.16
N GLU A 133 -9.15 -8.80 -11.63
CA GLU A 133 -10.23 -9.79 -11.75
C GLU A 133 -11.54 -9.28 -11.15
N VAL A 134 -11.50 -8.75 -9.93
CA VAL A 134 -12.66 -8.17 -9.26
C VAL A 134 -13.28 -7.04 -10.09
N CYS A 135 -12.47 -6.10 -10.57
CA CYS A 135 -12.98 -5.00 -11.40
C CYS A 135 -13.54 -5.47 -12.75
N ARG A 136 -12.94 -6.51 -13.35
CA ARG A 136 -13.43 -7.12 -14.58
C ARG A 136 -14.79 -7.79 -14.36
N GLU A 137 -14.98 -8.52 -13.26
CA GLU A 137 -16.26 -9.15 -12.88
C GLU A 137 -17.35 -8.10 -12.63
N TRP A 138 -16.98 -6.92 -12.12
CA TRP A 138 -17.90 -5.80 -11.97
C TRP A 138 -18.26 -5.09 -13.28
N GLY A 139 -17.61 -5.43 -14.40
CA GLY A 139 -17.85 -4.81 -15.70
C GLY A 139 -17.23 -3.42 -15.87
N VAL A 140 -16.13 -3.13 -15.17
CA VAL A 140 -15.37 -1.87 -15.33
C VAL A 140 -14.81 -1.78 -16.75
N ARG A 141 -15.20 -0.74 -17.50
CA ARG A 141 -14.94 -0.67 -18.96
C ARG A 141 -13.52 -0.23 -19.34
N ARG A 142 -12.96 0.76 -18.61
CA ARG A 142 -11.62 1.32 -18.89
C ARG A 142 -10.65 0.83 -17.81
N LEU A 143 -10.48 -0.47 -17.75
CA LEU A 143 -9.70 -1.19 -16.76
C LEU A 143 -8.31 -1.55 -17.30
N HIS A 144 -7.29 -1.20 -16.55
CA HIS A 144 -5.89 -1.50 -16.84
C HIS A 144 -5.24 -2.20 -15.65
N HIS A 145 -4.38 -3.17 -15.93
CA HIS A 145 -3.53 -3.79 -14.93
C HIS A 145 -2.11 -3.22 -15.08
N HIS A 146 -1.64 -2.49 -14.09
CA HIS A 146 -0.29 -1.93 -14.05
C HIS A 146 0.42 -2.33 -12.75
N THR A 147 0.83 -1.36 -11.94
CA THR A 147 1.60 -1.59 -10.73
C THR A 147 1.30 -0.54 -9.65
N ASP A 148 2.03 -0.60 -8.52
CA ASP A 148 1.93 0.38 -7.45
C ASP A 148 2.63 1.70 -7.84
N LEU A 149 2.05 2.84 -7.45
CA LEU A 149 2.58 4.18 -7.75
C LEU A 149 3.99 4.43 -7.19
N CYS A 150 4.42 3.69 -6.17
CA CYS A 150 5.79 3.80 -5.67
C CYS A 150 6.85 3.42 -6.72
N PHE A 151 6.48 2.68 -7.78
CA PHE A 151 7.39 2.38 -8.87
C PHE A 151 7.49 3.48 -9.93
N CYS A 152 6.74 4.57 -9.81
CA CYS A 152 6.88 5.71 -10.73
C CYS A 152 8.31 6.24 -10.74
N PRO A 153 8.88 6.57 -11.91
CA PRO A 153 10.24 7.09 -12.03
C PRO A 153 10.51 8.33 -11.15
N ASP A 154 9.54 9.24 -11.09
CA ASP A 154 9.66 10.47 -10.28
C ASP A 154 9.75 10.16 -8.78
N PHE A 155 8.95 9.21 -8.28
CA PHE A 155 9.05 8.76 -6.89
C PHE A 155 10.43 8.15 -6.61
N GLN A 156 10.93 7.32 -7.52
CA GLN A 156 12.25 6.72 -7.36
C GLN A 156 13.36 7.78 -7.38
N ALA A 157 13.30 8.73 -8.30
CA ALA A 157 14.28 9.81 -8.38
C ALA A 157 14.29 10.69 -7.12
N ALA A 158 13.11 10.93 -6.54
CA ALA A 158 12.97 11.78 -5.34
C ALA A 158 13.42 11.09 -4.05
N TYR A 159 13.12 9.79 -3.89
CA TYR A 159 13.16 9.14 -2.58
C TYR A 159 14.07 7.91 -2.49
N VAL A 160 14.37 7.24 -3.62
CA VAL A 160 15.17 6.00 -3.57
C VAL A 160 16.64 6.34 -3.75
N PRO A 161 17.53 5.96 -2.78
CA PRO A 161 18.95 6.21 -2.93
C PRO A 161 19.51 5.45 -4.14
N ARG A 162 20.48 6.07 -4.82
CA ARG A 162 21.25 5.37 -5.85
C ARG A 162 22.01 4.22 -5.19
N VAL A 163 21.56 3.01 -5.42
CA VAL A 163 22.23 1.81 -4.90
C VAL A 163 23.47 1.59 -5.74
N VAL A 164 24.62 1.99 -5.21
CA VAL A 164 25.92 1.61 -5.79
C VAL A 164 26.07 0.10 -5.58
N GLY A 165 26.20 -0.65 -6.67
CA GLY A 165 26.20 -2.10 -6.68
C GLY A 165 27.27 -2.67 -5.75
N ALA A 166 26.84 -3.23 -4.63
CA ALA A 166 27.71 -3.98 -3.75
C ALA A 166 27.95 -5.37 -4.37
N ARG A 167 29.04 -5.51 -5.14
CA ARG A 167 29.56 -6.83 -5.52
C ARG A 167 30.06 -7.53 -4.26
N GLY A 168 29.61 -8.76 -4.00
CA GLY A 168 30.19 -9.66 -2.99
C GLY A 168 29.80 -9.41 -1.54
N ARG A 169 28.69 -8.72 -1.22
CA ARG A 169 28.25 -8.58 0.17
C ARG A 169 27.55 -9.83 0.66
N SER A 170 28.04 -10.39 1.75
CA SER A 170 27.30 -11.35 2.56
C SER A 170 26.10 -10.63 3.23
N MET A 171 25.03 -11.37 3.47
CA MET A 171 23.81 -10.85 4.11
C MET A 171 24.05 -10.71 5.64
N HIS A 172 24.12 -9.47 6.13
CA HIS A 172 24.39 -9.17 7.55
C HIS A 172 23.20 -8.57 8.28
N ARG A 173 22.39 -7.74 7.60
CA ARG A 173 21.32 -6.98 8.24
C ARG A 173 19.96 -7.39 7.70
N VAL A 174 19.05 -7.75 8.62
CA VAL A 174 17.68 -8.16 8.31
C VAL A 174 16.71 -7.14 8.88
N GLY A 175 15.87 -6.56 8.01
CA GLY A 175 14.77 -5.70 8.39
C GLY A 175 13.46 -6.49 8.50
N VAL A 176 12.85 -6.51 9.66
CA VAL A 176 11.61 -7.23 9.94
C VAL A 176 10.45 -6.24 9.97
N VAL A 177 9.67 -6.17 8.89
CA VAL A 177 8.53 -5.24 8.78
C VAL A 177 7.28 -5.90 9.33
N VAL A 178 6.79 -5.38 10.44
CA VAL A 178 5.66 -5.97 11.17
C VAL A 178 4.34 -5.23 10.96
N ARG A 179 3.24 -5.90 11.34
CA ARG A 179 1.89 -5.38 11.30
C ARG A 179 1.02 -6.07 12.35
N ASP A 180 0.23 -5.32 13.10
CA ASP A 180 -0.86 -5.91 13.88
C ASP A 180 -1.93 -6.45 12.93
N TRP A 181 -2.29 -7.73 13.13
CA TRP A 181 -3.32 -8.40 12.32
C TRP A 181 -4.38 -9.02 13.23
N PRO A 182 -5.45 -8.26 13.55
CA PRO A 182 -6.48 -8.71 14.49
C PRO A 182 -7.68 -9.38 13.80
N HIS A 183 -7.57 -9.78 12.53
CA HIS A 183 -8.71 -10.22 11.73
C HIS A 183 -8.96 -11.73 11.82
N ASP A 184 -7.92 -12.51 12.09
CA ASP A 184 -7.96 -13.96 12.20
C ASP A 184 -6.78 -14.46 13.06
N GLU A 185 -6.67 -15.80 13.23
CA GLU A 185 -5.62 -16.47 14.00
C GLU A 185 -4.20 -16.29 13.45
N LYS A 186 -4.07 -15.91 12.18
CA LYS A 186 -2.76 -15.68 11.55
C LYS A 186 -1.96 -14.60 12.29
N GLY A 187 -2.64 -13.61 12.88
CA GLY A 187 -2.00 -12.50 13.55
C GLY A 187 -1.14 -12.93 14.75
N ASP A 188 -1.66 -13.81 15.60
CA ASP A 188 -0.91 -14.33 16.76
C ASP A 188 0.11 -15.37 16.34
N SER A 189 -0.24 -16.27 15.42
CA SER A 189 0.62 -17.32 14.92
C SER A 189 1.89 -16.78 14.28
N TYR A 190 1.76 -15.83 13.32
CA TYR A 190 2.94 -15.27 12.67
C TYR A 190 3.79 -14.43 13.64
N GLY A 191 3.15 -13.75 14.59
CA GLY A 191 3.85 -12.91 15.54
C GLY A 191 4.80 -13.72 16.43
N GLN A 192 4.34 -14.86 16.97
CA GLN A 192 5.18 -15.77 17.77
C GLN A 192 6.30 -16.39 16.94
N SER A 193 5.97 -16.87 15.74
CA SER A 193 6.94 -17.50 14.85
C SER A 193 8.00 -16.52 14.37
N LEU A 194 7.60 -15.29 14.05
CA LEU A 194 8.51 -14.24 13.59
C LEU A 194 9.52 -13.82 14.66
N LEU A 195 9.07 -13.66 15.92
CA LEU A 195 9.98 -13.36 17.03
C LEU A 195 11.02 -14.46 17.24
N ALA A 196 10.61 -15.73 17.13
CA ALA A 196 11.55 -16.86 17.26
C ALA A 196 12.53 -16.93 16.07
N VAL A 197 12.08 -16.59 14.84
CA VAL A 197 12.97 -16.47 13.67
C VAL A 197 13.96 -15.33 13.88
N ALA A 198 13.51 -14.17 14.34
CA ALA A 198 14.36 -13.00 14.61
C ALA A 198 15.44 -13.33 15.67
N ASP A 199 15.06 -13.96 16.78
CA ASP A 199 15.99 -14.41 17.82
C ASP A 199 17.03 -15.38 17.26
N ARG A 200 16.60 -16.36 16.46
CA ARG A 200 17.52 -17.34 15.85
C ARG A 200 18.51 -16.69 14.89
N LEU A 201 18.06 -15.72 14.07
CA LEU A 201 18.92 -14.96 13.17
C LEU A 201 19.92 -14.10 13.94
N SER A 202 19.48 -13.43 15.02
CA SER A 202 20.35 -12.64 15.90
C SER A 202 21.44 -13.50 16.54
N ARG A 203 21.10 -14.68 17.07
CA ARG A 203 22.07 -15.66 17.62
C ARG A 203 23.03 -16.21 16.57
N ALA A 204 22.63 -16.18 15.30
CA ALA A 204 23.49 -16.54 14.18
C ALA A 204 24.38 -15.36 13.70
N GLY A 205 24.46 -14.27 14.45
CA GLY A 205 25.29 -13.11 14.16
C GLY A 205 24.73 -12.11 13.16
N LYS A 206 23.44 -12.21 12.80
CA LYS A 206 22.76 -11.21 11.97
C LYS A 206 22.29 -10.02 12.80
N ALA A 207 22.45 -8.80 12.31
CA ALA A 207 21.78 -7.64 12.90
C ALA A 207 20.31 -7.64 12.46
N VAL A 208 19.38 -7.75 13.41
CA VAL A 208 17.94 -7.82 13.16
C VAL A 208 17.26 -6.61 13.77
N ASP A 209 16.64 -5.79 12.94
CA ASP A 209 15.87 -4.62 13.36
C ASP A 209 14.39 -4.80 13.00
N PHE A 210 13.49 -4.40 13.91
CA PHE A 210 12.04 -4.36 13.64
C PHE A 210 11.64 -3.01 13.08
N ILE A 211 10.80 -3.03 12.03
CA ILE A 211 10.40 -1.83 11.28
C ILE A 211 8.88 -1.70 11.33
N LEU A 212 8.40 -0.56 11.82
CA LEU A 212 6.98 -0.24 11.92
C LEU A 212 6.65 0.93 10.99
N PHE A 213 5.74 0.68 10.04
CA PHE A 213 5.28 1.69 9.08
C PHE A 213 4.08 2.51 9.59
N ALA A 214 3.42 2.06 10.63
CA ALA A 214 2.19 2.70 11.12
C ALA A 214 2.04 2.53 12.64
N GLY A 215 2.83 3.23 13.42
CA GLY A 215 2.89 3.07 14.88
C GLY A 215 1.53 3.18 15.58
N ARG A 216 0.60 4.01 15.07
CA ARG A 216 -0.78 4.11 15.60
C ARG A 216 -1.60 2.84 15.37
N HIS A 217 -1.30 2.05 14.35
CA HIS A 217 -1.99 0.81 13.99
C HIS A 217 -1.27 -0.43 14.50
N ASP A 218 0.02 -0.33 14.84
CA ASP A 218 0.89 -1.43 15.25
C ASP A 218 1.23 -1.38 16.75
N ARG A 219 0.30 -0.91 17.57
CA ARG A 219 0.50 -0.78 19.04
C ARG A 219 0.76 -2.12 19.72
N GLY A 220 0.23 -3.21 19.21
CA GLY A 220 0.49 -4.55 19.70
C GLY A 220 1.96 -4.91 19.55
N TRP A 221 2.53 -4.65 18.39
CA TRP A 221 3.95 -4.83 18.14
C TRP A 221 4.84 -3.91 18.95
N LEU A 222 4.50 -2.63 19.09
CA LEU A 222 5.26 -1.71 19.94
C LEU A 222 5.34 -2.23 21.39
N ARG A 223 4.23 -2.72 21.95
CA ARG A 223 4.21 -3.31 23.30
C ARG A 223 5.03 -4.60 23.40
N ARG A 224 4.96 -5.47 22.38
CA ARG A 224 5.75 -6.72 22.35
C ARG A 224 7.25 -6.42 22.31
N LEU A 225 7.67 -5.47 21.48
CA LEU A 225 9.06 -5.12 21.27
C LEU A 225 9.65 -4.30 22.44
N ALA A 226 8.85 -3.54 23.17
CA ALA A 226 9.29 -2.78 24.35
C ALA A 226 9.89 -3.66 25.47
N ALA A 227 9.54 -4.95 25.51
CA ALA A 227 10.08 -5.92 26.47
C ALA A 227 11.25 -6.76 25.90
N MET A 228 11.75 -6.43 24.71
CA MET A 228 12.78 -7.19 24.00
C MET A 228 13.96 -6.28 23.62
N ASP A 229 15.13 -6.88 23.52
CA ASP A 229 16.36 -6.19 23.11
C ASP A 229 16.53 -6.20 21.60
N PHE A 230 15.55 -5.63 20.86
CA PHE A 230 15.66 -5.41 19.43
C PHE A 230 15.60 -3.91 19.13
N HIS A 231 16.42 -3.48 18.19
CA HIS A 231 16.32 -2.13 17.67
C HIS A 231 15.03 -1.97 16.85
N VAL A 232 14.33 -0.85 17.07
CA VAL A 232 13.05 -0.54 16.42
C VAL A 232 13.17 0.72 15.57
N VAL A 233 12.86 0.59 14.29
CA VAL A 233 12.73 1.70 13.35
C VAL A 233 11.26 2.02 13.17
N LEU A 234 10.84 3.17 13.65
CA LEU A 234 9.46 3.63 13.56
C LEU A 234 9.34 4.76 12.54
N TRP A 235 8.48 4.56 11.52
CA TRP A 235 8.05 5.65 10.66
C TRP A 235 7.15 6.62 11.42
N ASN A 236 7.58 7.86 11.51
CA ASN A 236 6.77 8.95 12.03
C ASN A 236 6.74 10.11 11.01
N PRO A 237 5.62 10.28 10.29
CA PRO A 237 5.49 11.32 9.27
C PRO A 237 5.46 12.76 9.84
N GLU A 238 5.30 12.93 11.14
CA GLU A 238 5.28 14.25 11.79
C GLU A 238 6.70 14.82 12.01
N ILE A 239 7.72 13.94 12.03
CA ILE A 239 9.11 14.34 12.36
C ILE A 239 10.14 13.86 11.34
N GLY A 240 9.78 12.98 10.40
CA GLY A 240 10.71 12.39 9.45
C GLY A 240 10.25 12.54 8.00
N SER A 241 11.18 12.75 7.08
CA SER A 241 10.90 12.77 5.67
C SER A 241 10.77 11.35 5.09
N ILE A 242 9.99 11.21 4.01
CA ILE A 242 9.91 9.94 3.25
C ILE A 242 11.31 9.52 2.79
N ARG A 243 12.13 10.47 2.35
CA ARG A 243 13.50 10.23 1.88
C ARG A 243 14.35 9.59 2.98
N ASP A 244 14.36 10.16 4.17
CA ASP A 244 15.18 9.66 5.28
C ASP A 244 14.75 8.26 5.70
N PHE A 245 13.44 7.99 5.69
CA PHE A 245 12.93 6.66 6.00
C PHE A 245 13.34 5.63 4.94
N VAL A 246 13.19 5.94 3.65
CA VAL A 246 13.62 5.04 2.57
C VAL A 246 15.13 4.82 2.58
N HIS A 247 15.91 5.86 2.89
CA HIS A 247 17.37 5.75 3.07
C HIS A 247 17.74 4.87 4.28
N ALA A 248 16.98 4.98 5.39
CA ALA A 248 17.17 4.07 6.52
C ALA A 248 16.88 2.61 6.15
N LEU A 249 15.88 2.35 5.30
CA LEU A 249 15.60 1.02 4.78
C LEU A 249 16.71 0.47 3.87
N ALA A 250 17.44 1.31 3.17
CA ALA A 250 18.49 0.88 2.23
C ALA A 250 19.65 0.13 2.91
N ARG A 251 19.82 0.26 4.23
CA ARG A 251 20.88 -0.41 5.00
C ARG A 251 20.68 -1.91 5.20
N TYR A 252 19.45 -2.42 5.00
CA TYR A 252 19.15 -3.84 5.15
C TYR A 252 19.51 -4.64 3.89
N ASP A 253 19.89 -5.89 4.09
CA ASP A 253 20.25 -6.81 3.01
C ASP A 253 19.06 -7.71 2.65
N LEU A 254 18.20 -8.02 3.61
CA LEU A 254 16.98 -8.83 3.47
C LEU A 254 15.83 -8.18 4.22
N PHE A 255 14.62 -8.32 3.70
CA PHE A 255 13.40 -7.99 4.42
C PHE A 255 12.54 -9.23 4.68
N ILE A 256 12.01 -9.37 5.91
CA ILE A 256 10.91 -10.29 6.22
C ILE A 256 9.71 -9.39 6.51
N THR A 257 8.67 -9.43 5.68
CA THR A 257 7.65 -8.39 5.71
C THR A 257 6.22 -8.90 5.76
N ALA A 258 5.46 -8.45 6.76
CA ALA A 258 4.01 -8.62 6.89
C ALA A 258 3.22 -7.43 6.29
N ARG A 259 3.90 -6.50 5.59
CA ARG A 259 3.28 -5.37 4.90
C ARG A 259 3.62 -5.35 3.43
N TYR A 260 2.60 -5.11 2.60
CA TYR A 260 2.76 -4.99 1.15
C TYR A 260 3.85 -3.97 0.77
N HIS A 261 3.79 -2.76 1.29
CA HIS A 261 4.80 -1.73 0.99
C HIS A 261 6.19 -2.06 1.55
N GLY A 262 6.32 -2.96 2.52
CA GLY A 262 7.62 -3.47 2.92
C GLY A 262 8.29 -4.26 1.80
N ALA A 263 7.54 -5.08 1.06
CA ALA A 263 8.03 -5.80 -0.12
C ALA A 263 8.27 -4.86 -1.31
N VAL A 264 7.37 -3.87 -1.52
CA VAL A 264 7.55 -2.82 -2.54
C VAL A 264 8.85 -2.05 -2.31
N PHE A 265 9.11 -1.55 -1.10
CA PHE A 265 10.35 -0.83 -0.80
C PHE A 265 11.60 -1.71 -0.88
N ALA A 266 11.51 -2.98 -0.45
CA ALA A 266 12.61 -3.93 -0.65
C ALA A 266 12.96 -4.04 -2.14
N THR A 267 11.95 -4.18 -3.02
CA THR A 267 12.13 -4.26 -4.48
C THR A 267 12.71 -2.98 -5.05
N LEU A 268 12.22 -1.80 -4.65
CA LEU A 268 12.75 -0.50 -5.06
C LEU A 268 14.22 -0.32 -4.68
N LEU A 269 14.63 -0.88 -3.54
CA LEU A 269 16.00 -0.87 -3.05
C LEU A 269 16.87 -1.99 -3.67
N GLY A 270 16.31 -2.85 -4.54
CA GLY A 270 16.98 -3.99 -5.14
C GLY A 270 17.38 -5.06 -4.12
N LYS A 271 16.60 -5.20 -3.04
CA LYS A 271 16.84 -6.14 -1.94
C LYS A 271 15.82 -7.28 -1.96
N PRO A 272 16.24 -8.53 -1.64
CA PRO A 272 15.31 -9.64 -1.51
C PRO A 272 14.34 -9.43 -0.36
N SER A 273 13.16 -10.07 -0.47
CA SER A 273 12.17 -10.08 0.61
C SER A 273 11.48 -11.44 0.73
N ILE A 274 11.13 -11.79 1.97
CA ILE A 274 10.22 -12.89 2.31
C ILE A 274 8.89 -12.24 2.71
N CYS A 275 7.85 -12.45 1.91
CA CYS A 275 6.50 -11.99 2.18
C CYS A 275 5.83 -12.90 3.22
N VAL A 276 5.37 -12.35 4.33
CA VAL A 276 4.61 -13.07 5.36
C VAL A 276 3.14 -12.97 5.02
N GLU A 277 2.50 -14.06 4.61
CA GLU A 277 1.13 -14.05 4.09
C GLU A 277 0.07 -13.92 5.19
N VAL A 278 0.06 -12.79 5.90
CA VAL A 278 -1.05 -12.44 6.79
C VAL A 278 -2.30 -12.01 5.99
N GLU A 279 -2.09 -11.52 4.78
CA GLU A 279 -3.14 -11.15 3.82
C GLU A 279 -2.75 -11.55 2.38
N PRO A 280 -3.73 -11.88 1.50
CA PRO A 280 -3.46 -12.45 0.17
C PRO A 280 -2.58 -11.60 -0.75
N LYS A 281 -2.62 -10.27 -0.63
CA LYS A 281 -1.80 -9.40 -1.49
C LYS A 281 -0.29 -9.57 -1.32
N LEU A 282 0.16 -10.19 -0.22
CA LEU A 282 1.57 -10.49 0.00
C LEU A 282 2.03 -11.69 -0.82
N SER A 283 1.20 -12.75 -0.95
CA SER A 283 1.51 -13.84 -1.87
C SER A 283 1.48 -13.37 -3.32
N LEU A 284 0.49 -12.57 -3.71
CA LEU A 284 0.43 -11.99 -5.05
C LEU A 284 1.69 -11.17 -5.39
N PHE A 285 2.23 -10.43 -4.43
CA PHE A 285 3.47 -9.68 -4.66
C PHE A 285 4.69 -10.61 -4.72
N ALA A 286 4.72 -11.69 -3.93
CA ALA A 286 5.77 -12.70 -4.06
C ALA A 286 5.75 -13.35 -5.46
N ASP A 287 4.57 -13.57 -6.06
CA ASP A 287 4.43 -14.07 -7.42
C ASP A 287 4.99 -13.08 -8.46
N VAL A 288 4.78 -11.76 -8.26
CA VAL A 288 5.39 -10.70 -9.10
C VAL A 288 6.92 -10.76 -9.07
N LEU A 289 7.52 -11.15 -7.93
CA LEU A 289 8.98 -11.31 -7.83
C LEU A 289 9.51 -12.54 -8.57
N GLY A 290 8.65 -13.44 -9.06
CA GLY A 290 9.02 -14.61 -9.83
C GLY A 290 10.06 -15.49 -9.12
N PRO A 291 11.21 -15.82 -9.74
CA PRO A 291 12.23 -16.68 -9.14
C PRO A 291 12.84 -16.13 -7.82
N ALA A 292 12.75 -14.82 -7.60
CA ALA A 292 13.20 -14.18 -6.35
C ALA A 292 12.12 -14.19 -5.26
N GLY A 293 10.86 -14.45 -5.61
CA GLY A 293 9.73 -14.43 -4.70
C GLY A 293 9.81 -15.51 -3.63
N ARG A 294 9.56 -15.12 -2.40
CA ARG A 294 9.44 -16.01 -1.25
C ARG A 294 8.20 -15.61 -0.47
N CYS A 295 7.34 -16.59 -0.17
CA CYS A 295 6.12 -16.38 0.57
C CYS A 295 6.02 -17.35 1.74
N TRP A 296 6.12 -16.80 2.95
CA TRP A 296 5.99 -17.56 4.18
C TRP A 296 4.51 -17.57 4.59
N LYS A 297 3.91 -18.76 4.52
CA LYS A 297 2.48 -18.98 4.65
C LYS A 297 2.10 -19.56 6.01
N PHE A 298 0.82 -19.40 6.38
CA PHE A 298 0.25 -20.12 7.53
C PHE A 298 0.47 -21.65 7.39
N PRO A 299 0.86 -22.37 8.45
CA PRO A 299 0.90 -21.96 9.86
C PRO A 299 2.16 -21.20 10.31
N PHE A 300 2.97 -20.67 9.42
CA PHE A 300 4.20 -19.93 9.67
C PHE A 300 5.27 -20.78 10.36
N ASP A 301 5.61 -21.90 9.72
CA ASP A 301 6.69 -22.78 10.19
C ASP A 301 8.03 -22.04 10.22
N ARG A 302 8.69 -22.07 11.37
CA ARG A 302 9.95 -21.33 11.61
C ARG A 302 11.09 -21.88 10.77
N SER A 303 11.14 -23.21 10.63
CA SER A 303 12.19 -23.90 9.86
C SER A 303 12.08 -23.55 8.38
N GLU A 304 10.86 -23.41 7.86
CA GLU A 304 10.61 -22.99 6.50
C GLU A 304 11.15 -21.55 6.26
N CYS A 305 10.85 -20.61 7.16
CA CYS A 305 11.35 -19.24 7.04
C CYS A 305 12.88 -19.19 7.09
N LEU A 306 13.50 -19.90 8.04
CA LEU A 306 14.96 -19.98 8.16
C LEU A 306 15.60 -20.62 6.93
N ARG A 307 14.98 -21.64 6.35
CA ARG A 307 15.43 -22.23 5.08
C ARG A 307 15.36 -21.20 3.94
N MET A 308 14.25 -20.46 3.81
CA MET A 308 14.14 -19.37 2.80
C MET A 308 15.26 -18.33 2.96
N VAL A 309 15.60 -17.97 4.20
CA VAL A 309 16.73 -17.05 4.49
C VAL A 309 18.05 -17.66 4.01
N GLY A 310 18.30 -18.94 4.31
CA GLY A 310 19.50 -19.66 3.87
C GLY A 310 19.61 -19.76 2.34
N ASP A 311 18.50 -20.10 1.67
CA ASP A 311 18.45 -20.18 0.20
C ASP A 311 18.77 -18.81 -0.46
N ILE A 312 18.25 -17.71 0.10
CA ILE A 312 18.55 -16.36 -0.35
C ILE A 312 20.02 -16.02 -0.12
N GLU A 313 20.57 -16.40 1.04
CA GLU A 313 21.96 -16.10 1.38
C GLU A 313 22.94 -16.86 0.47
N MET A 314 22.69 -18.15 0.20
CA MET A 314 23.51 -18.96 -0.70
C MET A 314 23.56 -18.40 -2.12
N ASP A 315 22.49 -17.79 -2.61
CA ASP A 315 22.40 -17.30 -3.97
C ASP A 315 22.10 -15.77 -4.05
N TYR A 316 22.61 -15.05 -3.05
CA TYR A 316 22.26 -13.65 -2.81
C TYR A 316 22.44 -12.76 -4.06
N SER A 317 23.53 -12.94 -4.78
CA SER A 317 23.82 -12.16 -5.99
C SER A 317 22.81 -12.39 -7.11
N ARG A 318 22.38 -13.65 -7.33
CA ARG A 318 21.37 -13.98 -8.34
C ARG A 318 20.00 -13.47 -7.92
N VAL A 319 19.60 -13.68 -6.67
CA VAL A 319 18.32 -13.21 -6.15
C VAL A 319 18.21 -11.69 -6.27
N THR A 320 19.25 -10.95 -5.86
CA THR A 320 19.26 -9.48 -5.99
C THR A 320 19.25 -9.01 -7.45
N ALA A 321 19.88 -9.72 -8.36
CA ALA A 321 19.81 -9.42 -9.80
C ALA A 321 18.38 -9.61 -10.34
N CYS A 322 17.68 -10.69 -9.96
CA CYS A 322 16.29 -10.90 -10.31
C CYS A 322 15.39 -9.79 -9.75
N VAL A 323 15.55 -9.42 -8.47
CA VAL A 323 14.77 -8.32 -7.85
C VAL A 323 14.97 -7.00 -8.61
N ARG A 324 16.20 -6.69 -9.04
CA ARG A 324 16.49 -5.49 -9.85
C ARG A 324 15.81 -5.55 -11.22
N GLY A 325 15.79 -6.72 -11.87
CA GLY A 325 15.03 -6.92 -13.11
C GLY A 325 13.54 -6.64 -12.92
N VAL A 326 12.93 -7.18 -11.86
CA VAL A 326 11.53 -6.91 -11.50
C VAL A 326 11.32 -5.42 -11.22
N ARG A 327 12.22 -4.76 -10.49
CA ARG A 327 12.13 -3.31 -10.27
C ARG A 327 12.03 -2.54 -11.59
N HIS A 328 12.86 -2.84 -12.60
CA HIS A 328 12.80 -2.19 -13.90
C HIS A 328 11.46 -2.44 -14.60
N GLN A 329 11.00 -3.70 -14.64
CA GLN A 329 9.70 -4.03 -15.24
C GLN A 329 8.55 -3.28 -14.56
N GLN A 330 8.55 -3.21 -13.23
CA GLN A 330 7.52 -2.47 -12.49
C GLN A 330 7.61 -0.95 -12.72
N SER A 331 8.83 -0.41 -12.91
CA SER A 331 9.02 1.00 -13.25
C SER A 331 8.46 1.34 -14.64
N ASP A 332 8.68 0.46 -15.62
CA ASP A 332 8.14 0.61 -16.97
C ASP A 332 6.59 0.56 -16.97
N LEU A 333 6.01 -0.37 -16.20
CA LEU A 333 4.56 -0.44 -16.01
C LEU A 333 4.00 0.81 -15.32
N ALA A 334 4.72 1.39 -14.35
CA ALA A 334 4.31 2.61 -13.69
C ALA A 334 4.38 3.83 -14.64
N ALA A 335 5.40 3.92 -15.48
CA ALA A 335 5.50 4.95 -16.50
C ALA A 335 4.34 4.84 -17.50
N GLN A 336 4.06 3.64 -18.02
CA GLN A 336 2.93 3.38 -18.91
C GLN A 336 1.58 3.74 -18.28
N MET A 337 1.41 3.44 -16.98
CA MET A 337 0.21 3.82 -16.23
C MET A 337 -0.01 5.33 -16.22
N VAL A 338 1.04 6.10 -15.92
CA VAL A 338 0.98 7.57 -15.87
C VAL A 338 0.70 8.13 -17.27
N ASP A 339 1.41 7.67 -18.29
CA ASP A 339 1.25 8.14 -19.68
C ASP A 339 -0.15 7.86 -20.22
N SER A 340 -0.68 6.67 -19.99
CA SER A 340 -2.04 6.31 -20.43
C SER A 340 -3.10 7.13 -19.70
N PHE A 341 -2.93 7.36 -18.39
CA PHE A 341 -3.82 8.24 -17.63
C PHE A 341 -3.76 9.68 -18.14
N LEU A 342 -2.57 10.24 -18.35
CA LEU A 342 -2.40 11.61 -18.84
C LEU A 342 -3.04 11.81 -20.22
N THR A 343 -3.02 10.80 -21.05
CA THR A 343 -3.70 10.81 -22.35
C THR A 343 -5.22 10.98 -22.17
N VAL A 344 -5.83 10.20 -21.27
CA VAL A 344 -7.26 10.31 -20.97
C VAL A 344 -7.59 11.63 -20.28
N ALA A 345 -6.77 12.06 -19.33
CA ALA A 345 -6.97 13.32 -18.62
C ALA A 345 -6.92 14.55 -19.55
N ARG A 346 -6.00 14.55 -20.52
CA ARG A 346 -5.93 15.61 -21.55
C ARG A 346 -7.17 15.65 -22.44
N GLN A 347 -7.73 14.52 -22.81
CA GLN A 347 -8.96 14.45 -23.59
C GLN A 347 -10.15 15.04 -22.83
N ILE A 348 -10.30 14.71 -21.55
CA ILE A 348 -11.38 15.21 -20.70
C ILE A 348 -11.24 16.73 -20.50
N VAL A 349 -10.04 17.22 -20.24
CA VAL A 349 -9.78 18.66 -20.01
C VAL A 349 -9.72 19.46 -21.32
N GLY A 350 -9.33 18.83 -22.44
CA GLY A 350 -9.23 19.47 -23.76
C GLY A 350 -10.57 19.65 -24.47
N MET A 351 -11.56 18.80 -24.19
CA MET A 351 -12.91 18.94 -24.75
C MET A 351 -13.60 20.23 -24.30
N ASP A 352 -13.26 20.75 -23.12
CA ASP A 352 -13.81 22.05 -22.64
C ASP A 352 -13.16 23.28 -23.27
N ALA A 353 -11.95 23.18 -23.82
CA ALA A 353 -11.28 24.31 -24.47
C ALA A 353 -11.85 24.62 -25.87
N GLY A 354 -12.58 23.67 -26.45
CA GLY A 354 -13.22 23.82 -27.78
C GLY A 354 -14.60 24.49 -27.71
N VAL A 355 -15.31 24.37 -26.61
CA VAL A 355 -16.68 24.93 -26.46
C VAL A 355 -16.67 26.42 -26.07
N ALA A 356 -15.58 26.92 -25.50
CA ALA A 356 -15.46 28.34 -25.10
C ALA A 356 -14.99 29.27 -26.24
N ARG A 357 -14.87 28.77 -27.50
CA ARG A 357 -14.44 29.54 -28.67
C ARG A 357 -15.47 29.56 -29.81
N GLN A 358 -16.71 29.27 -29.53
CA GLN A 358 -17.86 29.59 -30.40
C GLN A 358 -18.84 30.47 -29.63
#